data_a2dbcb68df1b51ffe3f93d2d3e3f02d8
#
_entry.id   a2dbcb68df1b51ffe3f93d2d3e3f02d8
#
_cell.length_a   1.000
_cell.length_b   1.000
_cell.length_c   1.000
_cell.angle_alpha   90.00
_cell.angle_beta   90.00
_cell.angle_gamma   90.00
#
_symmetry.space_group_name_H-M   'P 1'
#
loop_
_entity.id
_entity.type
_entity.pdbx_description
1 polymer ?
#
loop_
_entity_poly.entity_id
_entity_poly.type
_entity_poly.pdbx_seq_one_letter_code
_entity_poly.pdbx_strand_id
1 'polypeptide(L)'
;MSPRLYSIKETIHEDDYLYEVVESGGQLGVRCRKYVLGKDLYGDFFDKYSLCEEYKIRKLIEKRYPIITQKFETIVWCWPYDHFDLSTGKEIAKKRVDTKIELKKRKIKSFIRKIEKHNLSK
;
A
#
# COMPACT_ATOMS: atom_id res chain seq x y z
N MET A 1 -1.06 -7.64 -20.87
CA MET A 1 -0.44 -6.37 -21.28
C MET A 1 0.99 -6.28 -20.79
N SER A 2 1.86 -5.88 -21.67
CA SER A 2 3.25 -5.63 -21.29
C SER A 2 3.35 -4.42 -20.36
N PRO A 3 4.16 -4.47 -19.30
CA PRO A 3 4.38 -3.30 -18.49
C PRO A 3 5.07 -2.19 -19.34
N ARG A 4 4.74 -0.93 -19.01
CA ARG A 4 5.38 0.20 -19.67
C ARG A 4 6.85 0.24 -19.30
N LEU A 5 7.72 0.26 -20.30
CA LEU A 5 9.15 0.37 -20.09
C LEU A 5 9.53 1.82 -19.80
N TYR A 6 10.35 2.02 -18.79
CA TYR A 6 10.83 3.33 -18.41
C TYR A 6 12.24 3.24 -17.81
N SER A 7 12.96 4.37 -17.87
CA SER A 7 14.26 4.49 -17.21
C SER A 7 14.13 5.36 -15.96
N ILE A 8 14.96 5.06 -14.96
CA ILE A 8 14.99 5.82 -13.71
C ILE A 8 16.05 6.91 -13.85
N LYS A 9 15.62 8.17 -13.67
CA LYS A 9 16.50 9.33 -13.78
C LYS A 9 17.05 9.78 -12.43
N GLU A 10 16.27 9.66 -11.38
CA GLU A 10 16.63 10.11 -10.05
C GLU A 10 15.90 9.28 -9.01
N THR A 11 16.54 9.03 -7.87
CA THR A 11 15.95 8.29 -6.74
C THR A 11 16.04 9.18 -5.50
N ILE A 12 14.93 9.33 -4.80
CA ILE A 12 14.81 10.17 -3.61
C ILE A 12 14.18 9.36 -2.49
N HIS A 13 14.83 9.33 -1.32
CA HIS A 13 14.30 8.72 -0.11
C HIS A 13 13.83 9.83 0.83
N GLU A 14 12.55 9.85 1.16
CA GLU A 14 11.97 10.77 2.12
C GLU A 14 11.05 10.02 3.07
N ASP A 15 11.34 10.08 4.36
CA ASP A 15 10.62 9.31 5.38
C ASP A 15 10.63 7.84 5.00
N ASP A 16 9.48 7.18 4.96
CA ASP A 16 9.37 5.77 4.59
C ASP A 16 9.01 5.59 3.12
N TYR A 17 9.12 6.65 2.32
CA TYR A 17 8.75 6.64 0.90
C TYR A 17 9.98 6.66 0.01
N LEU A 18 9.93 5.88 -1.05
CA LEU A 18 10.91 5.90 -2.12
C LEU A 18 10.27 6.55 -3.34
N TYR A 19 10.85 7.66 -3.80
CA TYR A 19 10.41 8.35 -5.01
C TYR A 19 11.44 8.17 -6.10
N GLU A 20 10.97 7.87 -7.30
CA GLU A 20 11.84 7.74 -8.46
C GLU A 20 11.30 8.62 -9.58
N VAL A 21 12.16 9.46 -10.15
CA VAL A 21 11.82 10.20 -11.37
C VAL A 21 12.05 9.24 -12.53
N VAL A 22 11.01 8.98 -13.30
CA VAL A 22 11.05 8.00 -14.39
C VAL A 22 10.76 8.69 -15.72
N GLU A 23 11.26 8.11 -16.81
CA GLU A 23 11.05 8.61 -18.16
C GLU A 23 10.70 7.47 -19.09
N SER A 24 9.72 7.69 -19.94
CA SER A 24 9.31 6.74 -20.96
C SER A 24 8.87 7.53 -22.20
N GLY A 25 9.57 7.35 -23.31
CA GLY A 25 9.24 8.01 -24.57
C GLY A 25 9.18 9.53 -24.47
N GLY A 26 10.10 10.14 -23.74
CA GLY A 26 10.14 11.58 -23.54
C GLY A 26 9.16 12.12 -22.51
N GLN A 27 8.35 11.27 -21.92
CA GLN A 27 7.41 11.64 -20.87
C GLN A 27 8.03 11.36 -19.50
N LEU A 28 7.99 12.34 -18.60
CA LEU A 28 8.49 12.20 -17.24
C LEU A 28 7.36 11.85 -16.30
N GLY A 29 7.70 11.11 -15.26
CA GLY A 29 6.77 10.75 -14.21
C GLY A 29 7.44 10.59 -12.87
N VAL A 30 6.64 10.43 -11.82
CA VAL A 30 7.13 10.15 -10.46
C VAL A 30 6.51 8.84 -9.99
N ARG A 31 7.37 7.89 -9.66
CA ARG A 31 6.97 6.62 -9.04
C ARG A 31 7.17 6.75 -7.54
N CYS A 32 6.14 6.43 -6.76
CA CYS A 32 6.22 6.40 -5.31
C CYS A 32 6.00 4.99 -4.82
N ARG A 33 6.85 4.55 -3.91
CA ARG A 33 6.77 3.21 -3.33
C ARG A 33 6.91 3.29 -1.82
N LYS A 34 6.10 2.50 -1.11
CA LYS A 34 6.21 2.34 0.33
C LYS A 34 5.99 0.89 0.70
N TYR A 35 6.83 0.37 1.60
CA TYR A 35 6.66 -0.96 2.18
C TYR A 35 6.00 -0.81 3.54
N VAL A 36 4.93 -1.55 3.77
CA VAL A 36 4.18 -1.52 5.03
C VAL A 36 4.25 -2.89 5.67
N LEU A 37 4.66 -2.92 6.94
CA LEU A 37 4.72 -4.18 7.70
C LEU A 37 3.31 -4.75 7.85
N GLY A 38 3.21 -6.08 7.77
CA GLY A 38 1.91 -6.76 7.90
C GLY A 38 1.17 -6.40 9.17
N LYS A 39 1.89 -6.35 10.30
CA LYS A 39 1.28 -5.98 11.58
C LYS A 39 0.65 -4.59 11.57
N ASP A 40 1.22 -3.65 10.83
CA ASP A 40 0.69 -2.28 10.76
C ASP A 40 -0.59 -2.21 9.94
N LEU A 41 -0.78 -3.15 9.01
CA LEU A 41 -2.01 -3.24 8.22
C LEU A 41 -3.17 -3.79 9.05
N TYR A 42 -2.89 -4.64 10.03
CA TYR A 42 -3.90 -5.25 10.89
C TYR A 42 -4.30 -4.36 12.08
N GLY A 43 -3.52 -3.30 12.37
CA GLY A 43 -3.78 -2.44 13.50
C GLY A 43 -3.65 -3.19 14.83
N ASP A 44 -4.63 -3.05 15.70
CA ASP A 44 -4.65 -3.68 17.02
C ASP A 44 -5.14 -5.14 17.02
N PHE A 45 -5.31 -5.75 15.85
CA PHE A 45 -5.75 -7.14 15.72
C PHE A 45 -4.82 -8.10 16.48
N PHE A 46 -3.51 -7.90 16.40
CA PHE A 46 -2.55 -8.77 17.08
C PHE A 46 -2.69 -8.74 18.59
N ASP A 47 -2.93 -7.55 19.13
CA ASP A 47 -3.10 -7.40 20.58
C ASP A 47 -4.40 -8.06 21.06
N LYS A 48 -5.44 -7.92 20.25
CA LYS A 48 -6.76 -8.48 20.57
C LYS A 48 -6.79 -10.00 20.49
N TYR A 49 -6.09 -10.59 19.52
CA TYR A 49 -6.12 -12.05 19.28
C TYR A 49 -4.78 -12.70 19.55
N SER A 50 -4.12 -12.29 20.62
CA SER A 50 -2.85 -12.89 21.06
C SER A 50 -3.02 -14.15 21.90
N LEU A 51 -4.22 -14.39 22.44
CA LEU A 51 -4.50 -15.53 23.31
C LEU A 51 -4.84 -16.79 22.51
N CYS A 52 -4.51 -17.94 23.08
CA CYS A 52 -4.69 -19.25 22.44
C CYS A 52 -6.14 -19.55 22.05
N GLU A 53 -7.09 -19.10 22.87
CA GLU A 53 -8.51 -19.36 22.65
C GLU A 53 -9.04 -18.72 21.37
N GLU A 54 -8.40 -17.64 20.94
CA GLU A 54 -8.80 -16.87 19.77
C GLU A 54 -7.94 -17.18 18.54
N TYR A 55 -7.06 -18.16 18.66
CA TYR A 55 -6.13 -18.57 17.62
C TYR A 55 -6.84 -18.99 16.32
N LYS A 56 -7.99 -19.61 16.44
CA LYS A 56 -8.76 -20.06 15.27
C LYS A 56 -9.23 -18.87 14.42
N ILE A 57 -9.68 -17.81 15.09
CA ILE A 57 -10.12 -16.58 14.41
C ILE A 57 -8.93 -15.96 13.70
N ARG A 58 -7.79 -15.87 14.38
CA ARG A 58 -6.56 -15.34 13.82
C ARG A 58 -6.14 -16.10 12.56
N LYS A 59 -6.19 -17.44 12.60
CA LYS A 59 -5.84 -18.28 11.45
C LYS A 59 -6.74 -18.04 10.25
N LEU A 60 -8.04 -17.89 10.47
CA LEU A 60 -8.99 -17.62 9.39
C LEU A 60 -8.67 -16.31 8.69
N ILE A 61 -8.35 -15.28 9.47
CA ILE A 61 -8.04 -13.96 8.92
C ILE A 61 -6.71 -13.99 8.19
N GLU A 62 -5.67 -14.63 8.78
CA GLU A 62 -4.35 -14.73 8.16
C GLU A 62 -4.37 -15.54 6.85
N LYS A 63 -5.29 -16.50 6.71
CA LYS A 63 -5.45 -17.26 5.48
C LYS A 63 -5.89 -16.36 4.32
N ARG A 64 -6.79 -15.41 4.58
CA ARG A 64 -7.28 -14.47 3.57
C ARG A 64 -6.33 -13.30 3.35
N TYR A 65 -5.75 -12.79 4.44
CA TYR A 65 -4.82 -11.67 4.44
C TYR A 65 -3.54 -12.06 5.19
N PRO A 66 -2.57 -12.67 4.51
CA PRO A 66 -1.32 -13.08 5.17
C PRO A 66 -0.58 -11.91 5.81
N ILE A 67 0.05 -12.19 6.96
CA ILE A 67 0.84 -11.19 7.69
C ILE A 67 2.22 -11.11 7.08
N ILE A 68 2.33 -10.33 6.02
CA ILE A 68 3.59 -10.12 5.30
C ILE A 68 3.79 -8.63 5.06
N THR A 69 5.03 -8.23 4.84
CA THR A 69 5.33 -6.89 4.38
C THR A 69 4.80 -6.73 2.97
N GLN A 70 4.03 -5.69 2.73
CA GLN A 70 3.44 -5.42 1.42
C GLN A 70 3.99 -4.14 0.82
N LYS A 71 4.17 -4.17 -0.49
CA LYS A 71 4.63 -3.03 -1.27
C LYS A 71 3.42 -2.32 -1.88
N PHE A 72 3.37 -1.01 -1.67
CA PHE A 72 2.36 -0.15 -2.28
C PHE A 72 3.08 0.83 -3.18
N GLU A 73 2.65 0.92 -4.43
CA GLU A 73 3.31 1.81 -5.39
C GLU A 73 2.34 2.39 -6.40
N THR A 74 2.73 3.53 -6.96
CA THR A 74 2.02 4.18 -8.05
C THR A 74 3.01 4.97 -8.89
N ILE A 75 2.63 5.28 -10.12
CA ILE A 75 3.38 6.16 -11.01
C ILE A 75 2.42 7.26 -11.46
N VAL A 76 2.85 8.50 -11.32
CA VAL A 76 2.13 9.67 -11.82
C VAL A 76 2.88 10.21 -13.00
N TRP A 77 2.29 10.14 -14.19
CA TRP A 77 2.91 10.64 -15.41
C TRP A 77 2.52 12.09 -15.68
N CYS A 78 3.50 12.92 -16.00
CA CYS A 78 3.26 14.30 -16.41
C CYS A 78 2.81 14.31 -17.88
N TRP A 79 1.81 15.12 -18.21
CA TRP A 79 1.39 15.29 -19.60
C TRP A 79 2.52 15.89 -20.42
N PRO A 80 2.72 15.44 -21.67
CA PRO A 80 3.85 15.90 -22.49
C PRO A 80 3.93 17.42 -22.70
N TYR A 81 2.81 18.11 -22.59
CA TYR A 81 2.74 19.56 -22.80
C TYR A 81 2.84 20.37 -21.51
N ASP A 82 2.84 19.70 -20.36
CA ASP A 82 2.94 20.35 -19.06
C ASP A 82 4.39 20.40 -18.60
N HIS A 83 4.71 21.42 -17.84
CA HIS A 83 6.02 21.46 -17.17
C HIS A 83 6.07 20.42 -16.08
N PHE A 84 7.12 19.61 -16.09
CA PHE A 84 7.32 18.61 -15.05
C PHE A 84 7.69 19.32 -13.74
N ASP A 85 6.90 19.07 -12.70
CA ASP A 85 7.14 19.58 -11.36
C ASP A 85 7.29 18.40 -10.41
N LEU A 86 8.52 18.14 -9.96
CA LEU A 86 8.83 17.02 -9.08
C LEU A 86 8.07 17.11 -7.76
N SER A 87 7.99 18.30 -7.17
CA SER A 87 7.28 18.49 -5.88
C SER A 87 5.80 18.11 -6.01
N THR A 88 5.13 18.58 -7.04
CA THR A 88 3.72 18.26 -7.32
C THR A 88 3.54 16.76 -7.60
N GLY A 89 4.42 16.20 -8.42
CA GLY A 89 4.40 14.76 -8.75
C GLY A 89 4.55 13.89 -7.53
N LYS A 90 5.49 14.23 -6.64
CA LYS A 90 5.70 13.52 -5.37
C LYS A 90 4.47 13.57 -4.49
N GLU A 91 3.87 14.75 -4.35
CA GLU A 91 2.69 14.95 -3.52
C GLU A 91 1.50 14.10 -4.00
N ILE A 92 1.24 14.12 -5.30
CA ILE A 92 0.17 13.34 -5.91
C ILE A 92 0.43 11.84 -5.73
N ALA A 93 1.66 11.40 -6.03
CA ALA A 93 2.04 9.99 -5.91
C ALA A 93 1.93 9.50 -4.47
N LYS A 94 2.38 10.30 -3.51
CA LYS A 94 2.27 9.99 -2.08
C LYS A 94 0.80 9.80 -1.66
N LYS A 95 -0.08 10.72 -2.06
CA LYS A 95 -1.51 10.62 -1.75
C LYS A 95 -2.13 9.35 -2.31
N ARG A 96 -1.76 8.97 -3.54
CA ARG A 96 -2.26 7.74 -4.16
C ARG A 96 -1.79 6.49 -3.43
N VAL A 97 -0.53 6.45 -3.01
CA VAL A 97 0.01 5.33 -2.22
C VAL A 97 -0.69 5.27 -0.87
N ASP A 98 -0.84 6.40 -0.18
CA ASP A 98 -1.53 6.46 1.12
C ASP A 98 -2.98 5.98 1.00
N THR A 99 -3.67 6.35 -0.07
CA THR A 99 -5.04 5.89 -0.33
C THR A 99 -5.10 4.38 -0.51
N LYS A 100 -4.15 3.80 -1.25
CA LYS A 100 -4.07 2.35 -1.43
C LYS A 100 -3.87 1.63 -0.10
N ILE A 101 -3.00 2.17 0.77
CA ILE A 101 -2.75 1.62 2.10
C ILE A 101 -4.02 1.68 2.95
N GLU A 102 -4.70 2.83 2.98
CA GLU A 102 -5.93 2.99 3.75
C GLU A 102 -7.05 2.08 3.26
N LEU A 103 -7.19 1.90 1.95
CA LEU A 103 -8.17 0.98 1.39
C LEU A 103 -7.89 -0.47 1.81
N LYS A 104 -6.61 -0.85 1.83
CA LYS A 104 -6.21 -2.19 2.28
C LYS A 104 -6.54 -2.40 3.75
N LYS A 105 -6.21 -1.41 4.60
CA LYS A 105 -6.54 -1.44 6.03
C LYS A 105 -8.04 -1.58 6.26
N ARG A 106 -8.85 -0.85 5.50
CA ARG A 106 -10.32 -0.93 5.60
C ARG A 106 -10.86 -2.31 5.21
N LYS A 107 -10.31 -2.90 4.15
CA LYS A 107 -10.70 -4.24 3.71
C LYS A 107 -10.39 -5.28 4.79
N ILE A 108 -9.20 -5.22 5.38
CA ILE A 108 -8.80 -6.13 6.45
C ILE A 108 -9.70 -5.94 7.66
N LYS A 109 -9.92 -4.71 8.08
CA LYS A 109 -10.78 -4.39 9.23
C LYS A 109 -12.23 -4.87 9.03
N SER A 110 -12.77 -4.67 7.83
CA SER A 110 -14.11 -5.13 7.49
C SER A 110 -14.21 -6.64 7.54
N PHE A 111 -13.20 -7.34 7.02
CA PHE A 111 -13.15 -8.80 7.05
C PHE A 111 -13.05 -9.33 8.49
N ILE A 112 -12.22 -8.70 9.31
CA ILE A 112 -12.08 -9.05 10.73
C ILE A 112 -13.43 -8.93 11.44
N ARG A 113 -14.14 -7.82 11.22
CA ARG A 113 -15.47 -7.59 11.81
C ARG A 113 -16.48 -8.66 11.39
N LYS A 114 -16.45 -9.08 10.14
CA LYS A 114 -17.35 -10.13 9.64
C LYS A 114 -17.07 -11.47 10.33
N ILE A 115 -15.79 -11.81 10.47
CA ILE A 115 -15.39 -13.06 11.14
C ILE A 115 -15.77 -13.01 12.62
N GLU A 116 -15.53 -11.90 13.31
CA GLU A 116 -15.89 -11.72 14.69
C GLU A 116 -17.40 -11.86 14.90
N LYS A 117 -18.18 -11.18 14.08
CA LYS A 117 -19.64 -11.22 14.15
C LYS A 117 -20.17 -12.63 13.93
N HIS A 118 -19.61 -13.34 12.95
CA HIS A 118 -20.03 -14.71 12.64
C HIS A 118 -19.72 -15.68 13.82
N ASN A 119 -18.55 -15.55 14.42
CA ASN A 119 -18.14 -16.44 15.51
C ASN A 119 -18.82 -16.13 16.84
N LEU A 120 -19.16 -14.85 17.08
CA LEU A 120 -19.84 -14.44 18.31
C LEU A 120 -21.34 -14.75 18.30
N SER A 121 -21.93 -14.95 17.12
CA SER A 121 -23.36 -15.25 17.00
C SER A 121 -23.69 -16.73 17.09
N LYS A 122 -22.71 -17.58 17.32
CA LYS A 122 -22.90 -19.03 17.47
C LYS A 122 -23.15 -19.42 18.92
#